data_fb87e71d90313f03c8fcbe8480228ec6
#
_entry.id   fb87e71d90313f03c8fcbe8480228ec6
#
_cell.length_a   1.000
_cell.length_b   1.000
_cell.length_c   1.000
_cell.angle_alpha   90.00
_cell.angle_beta   90.00
_cell.angle_gamma   90.00
#
_symmetry.space_group_name_H-M   'P 1'
#
loop_
_entity.id
_entity.type
_entity.pdbx_description
1 polymer ?
#
loop_
_entity_poly.entity_id
_entity_poly.type
_entity_poly.pdbx_seq_one_letter_code
_entity_poly.pdbx_strand_id
1 'polypeptide(L)'
;MRVMRIKRTDSSFTIDGFRINPKYRYGSYTRNDNDGPRTYNVKDRKVPSVTTILSATQSPEKKRTLENWRNRIGHEEAARITNQAATRGTEMHYVLEHYMNGQGYLNLGDNGVQPRMMAHTIVDNLEKLSEVYGTEVSLAYEDQWAGSTDLVCVYDGKPTIADFKQSNKPKREEWIEDYYYQIAAYSLAHKKQYGEITQGIILICTKDLLFQKFMMSEQLLAKYEEKWFARVEDYYKRSK
;
A
#
# COMPACT_ATOMS: atom_id res chain seq x y z
N MET A 1 21.89 14.47 5.31
CA MET A 1 21.62 13.08 5.73
C MET A 1 21.04 13.11 7.13
N ARG A 2 19.75 12.81 7.29
CA ARG A 2 19.09 12.81 8.59
C ARG A 2 19.61 11.65 9.42
N VAL A 3 20.19 11.91 10.59
CA VAL A 3 20.71 10.86 11.48
C VAL A 3 19.53 10.32 12.27
N MET A 4 19.24 9.04 12.09
CA MET A 4 18.20 8.35 12.84
C MET A 4 18.55 8.32 14.32
N ARG A 5 17.69 8.83 15.19
CA ARG A 5 17.84 8.76 16.65
C ARG A 5 16.88 7.72 17.21
N ILE A 6 17.39 6.61 17.70
CA ILE A 6 16.60 5.56 18.32
C ILE A 6 16.67 5.72 19.84
N LYS A 7 15.49 5.85 20.49
CA LYS A 7 15.35 5.76 21.95
C LYS A 7 14.51 4.54 22.28
N ARG A 8 15.01 3.67 23.13
CA ARG A 8 14.29 2.51 23.62
C ARG A 8 13.66 2.83 24.98
N THR A 9 12.34 2.63 25.12
CA THR A 9 11.63 2.65 26.39
C THR A 9 10.70 1.44 26.43
N ASP A 10 10.97 0.48 27.33
CA ASP A 10 10.24 -0.77 27.49
C ASP A 10 10.11 -1.58 26.18
N SER A 11 8.87 -1.83 25.71
CA SER A 11 8.59 -2.55 24.47
C SER A 11 8.41 -1.66 23.25
N SER A 12 8.67 -0.35 23.36
CA SER A 12 8.51 0.61 22.26
C SER A 12 9.82 1.30 21.92
N PHE A 13 9.96 1.70 20.63
CA PHE A 13 11.10 2.45 20.13
C PHE A 13 10.62 3.77 19.53
N THR A 14 11.36 4.85 19.73
CA THR A 14 11.09 6.14 19.07
C THR A 14 12.15 6.39 18.01
N ILE A 15 11.69 6.69 16.79
CA ILE A 15 12.53 6.97 15.63
C ILE A 15 12.09 8.29 15.04
N ASP A 16 12.99 9.26 14.93
CA ASP A 16 12.73 10.54 14.24
C ASP A 16 11.34 11.15 14.48
N GLY A 17 10.82 11.05 15.72
CA GLY A 17 9.56 11.64 16.13
C GLY A 17 8.35 10.68 16.13
N PHE A 18 8.47 9.44 15.68
CA PHE A 18 7.42 8.45 15.86
C PHE A 18 7.88 7.27 16.72
N ARG A 19 6.91 6.57 17.32
CA ARG A 19 7.12 5.41 18.17
C ARG A 19 6.70 4.13 17.45
N ILE A 20 7.54 3.10 17.48
CA ILE A 20 7.14 1.75 17.09
C ILE A 20 6.41 1.15 18.28
N ASN A 21 5.13 0.85 18.08
CA ASN A 21 4.23 0.32 19.10
C ASN A 21 3.51 -0.92 18.54
N PRO A 22 3.96 -2.14 18.85
CA PRO A 22 3.32 -3.37 18.38
C PRO A 22 2.01 -3.61 19.13
N LYS A 23 1.06 -2.70 18.96
CA LYS A 23 -0.26 -2.72 19.62
C LYS A 23 -1.06 -3.98 19.33
N TYR A 24 -0.90 -4.53 18.12
CA TYR A 24 -1.63 -5.69 17.65
C TYR A 24 -0.68 -6.84 17.32
N ARG A 25 -1.13 -8.07 17.58
CA ARG A 25 -0.44 -9.28 17.09
C ARG A 25 -1.02 -9.65 15.74
N TYR A 26 -0.45 -9.09 14.69
CA TYR A 26 -0.88 -9.39 13.33
C TYR A 26 -0.56 -10.83 12.96
N GLY A 27 -1.54 -11.49 12.34
CA GLY A 27 -1.35 -12.80 11.72
C GLY A 27 -0.56 -12.72 10.42
N SER A 28 -0.25 -13.88 9.85
CA SER A 28 0.31 -13.99 8.51
C SER A 28 -0.53 -14.93 7.66
N TYR A 29 -0.66 -14.63 6.38
CA TYR A 29 -1.36 -15.44 5.41
C TYR A 29 -0.41 -15.80 4.27
N THR A 30 -0.33 -17.08 3.91
CA THR A 30 0.53 -17.53 2.82
C THR A 30 0.02 -16.98 1.50
N ARG A 31 0.85 -16.21 0.83
CA ARG A 31 0.60 -15.62 -0.48
C ARG A 31 1.02 -16.59 -1.59
N ASN A 32 0.20 -16.71 -2.62
CA ASN A 32 0.43 -17.54 -3.80
C ASN A 32 0.37 -16.65 -5.05
N ASP A 33 1.50 -16.53 -5.75
CA ASP A 33 1.66 -15.73 -6.99
C ASP A 33 1.99 -16.59 -8.22
N ASN A 34 2.25 -17.89 -8.04
CA ASN A 34 2.90 -18.72 -9.07
C ASN A 34 1.93 -19.27 -10.12
N ASP A 35 0.64 -19.43 -9.80
CA ASP A 35 -0.33 -20.14 -10.63
C ASP A 35 -1.53 -19.24 -11.01
N GLY A 36 -1.27 -18.07 -11.57
CA GLY A 36 -2.33 -17.16 -12.01
C GLY A 36 -2.51 -15.93 -11.11
N PRO A 37 -3.75 -15.41 -10.97
CA PRO A 37 -4.01 -14.24 -10.15
C PRO A 37 -3.66 -14.46 -8.69
N ARG A 38 -3.05 -13.47 -8.04
CA ARG A 38 -2.61 -13.53 -6.65
C ARG A 38 -3.73 -13.93 -5.70
N THR A 39 -3.45 -14.95 -4.87
CA THR A 39 -4.35 -15.41 -3.80
C THR A 39 -3.62 -15.51 -2.46
N TYR A 40 -4.40 -15.67 -1.41
CA TYR A 40 -3.91 -15.94 -0.06
C TYR A 40 -4.60 -17.17 0.53
N ASN A 41 -3.87 -17.96 1.30
CA ASN A 41 -4.48 -19.01 2.11
C ASN A 41 -4.99 -18.40 3.42
N VAL A 42 -6.32 -18.38 3.58
CA VAL A 42 -6.99 -17.94 4.80
C VAL A 42 -7.72 -19.13 5.39
N LYS A 43 -7.24 -19.62 6.52
CA LYS A 43 -7.67 -20.92 7.06
C LYS A 43 -7.46 -21.99 5.98
N ASP A 44 -8.52 -22.73 5.62
CA ASP A 44 -8.46 -23.81 4.62
C ASP A 44 -8.92 -23.37 3.21
N ARG A 45 -8.99 -22.06 2.94
CA ARG A 45 -9.49 -21.53 1.67
C ARG A 45 -8.49 -20.63 0.99
N LYS A 46 -8.46 -20.70 -0.34
CA LYS A 46 -7.79 -19.74 -1.20
C LYS A 46 -8.74 -18.57 -1.48
N VAL A 47 -8.36 -17.36 -1.08
CA VAL A 47 -9.13 -16.15 -1.33
C VAL A 47 -8.35 -15.21 -2.26
N PRO A 48 -9.01 -14.42 -3.11
CA PRO A 48 -8.34 -13.46 -3.98
C PRO A 48 -7.67 -12.36 -3.18
N SER A 49 -6.58 -11.82 -3.72
CA SER A 49 -6.02 -10.59 -3.17
C SER A 49 -6.90 -9.38 -3.50
N VAL A 50 -6.80 -8.32 -2.69
CA VAL A 50 -7.42 -7.02 -2.99
C VAL A 50 -7.06 -6.57 -4.41
N THR A 51 -5.78 -6.64 -4.79
CA THR A 51 -5.31 -6.24 -6.13
C THR A 51 -5.85 -7.15 -7.24
N THR A 52 -6.07 -8.43 -6.98
CA THR A 52 -6.73 -9.35 -7.93
C THR A 52 -8.17 -8.94 -8.19
N ILE A 53 -8.93 -8.63 -7.15
CA ILE A 53 -10.32 -8.14 -7.28
C ILE A 53 -10.34 -6.83 -8.08
N LEU A 54 -9.49 -5.86 -7.75
CA LEU A 54 -9.40 -4.59 -8.46
C LEU A 54 -9.10 -4.78 -9.96
N SER A 55 -8.13 -5.62 -10.28
CA SER A 55 -7.75 -5.91 -11.67
C SER A 55 -8.89 -6.59 -12.45
N ALA A 56 -9.53 -7.61 -11.86
CA ALA A 56 -10.61 -8.36 -12.52
C ALA A 56 -11.87 -7.51 -12.76
N THR A 57 -12.16 -6.58 -11.85
CA THR A 57 -13.34 -5.69 -11.90
C THR A 57 -13.05 -4.30 -12.45
N GLN A 58 -11.89 -4.11 -13.09
CA GLN A 58 -11.52 -2.85 -13.73
C GLN A 58 -12.52 -2.46 -14.82
N SER A 59 -12.82 -1.16 -14.93
CA SER A 59 -13.75 -0.65 -15.93
C SER A 59 -13.24 -0.89 -17.36
N PRO A 60 -14.15 -1.11 -18.34
CA PRO A 60 -13.78 -1.25 -19.75
C PRO A 60 -12.99 -0.05 -20.29
N GLU A 61 -13.32 1.14 -19.81
CA GLU A 61 -12.65 2.38 -20.21
C GLU A 61 -11.18 2.40 -19.76
N LYS A 62 -10.92 2.00 -18.51
CA LYS A 62 -9.57 1.92 -17.96
C LYS A 62 -8.71 0.88 -18.70
N LYS A 63 -9.31 -0.28 -19.03
CA LYS A 63 -8.65 -1.31 -19.86
C LYS A 63 -8.30 -0.78 -21.24
N ARG A 64 -9.24 -0.11 -21.91
CA ARG A 64 -9.04 0.50 -23.22
C ARG A 64 -7.96 1.59 -23.20
N THR A 65 -7.96 2.43 -22.17
CA THR A 65 -6.92 3.48 -22.00
C THR A 65 -5.51 2.86 -21.88
N LEU A 66 -5.37 1.81 -21.12
CA LEU A 66 -4.09 1.08 -20.98
C LEU A 66 -3.67 0.43 -22.29
N GLU A 67 -4.60 -0.17 -23.02
CA GLU A 67 -4.33 -0.79 -24.32
C GLU A 67 -3.93 0.24 -25.38
N ASN A 68 -4.64 1.37 -25.45
CA ASN A 68 -4.27 2.48 -26.33
C ASN A 68 -2.88 3.02 -26.03
N TRP A 69 -2.49 3.10 -24.75
CA TRP A 69 -1.15 3.48 -24.36
C TRP A 69 -0.10 2.48 -24.86
N ARG A 70 -0.34 1.16 -24.66
CA ARG A 70 0.57 0.11 -25.16
C ARG A 70 0.74 0.14 -26.67
N ASN A 71 -0.37 0.29 -27.40
CA ASN A 71 -0.36 0.35 -28.86
C ASN A 71 0.39 1.59 -29.38
N ARG A 72 0.29 2.73 -28.67
CA ARG A 72 0.96 3.97 -29.06
C ARG A 72 2.48 3.94 -28.90
N ILE A 73 3.00 3.30 -27.84
CA ILE A 73 4.44 3.28 -27.54
C ILE A 73 5.12 1.97 -27.94
N GLY A 74 4.35 0.96 -28.30
CA GLY A 74 4.81 -0.41 -28.56
C GLY A 74 4.80 -1.29 -27.31
N HIS A 75 4.45 -2.57 -27.46
CA HIS A 75 4.30 -3.51 -26.38
C HIS A 75 5.61 -3.78 -25.62
N GLU A 76 6.73 -3.86 -26.32
CA GLU A 76 8.05 -4.06 -25.72
C GLU A 76 8.46 -2.89 -24.83
N GLU A 77 8.33 -1.66 -25.33
CA GLU A 77 8.63 -0.45 -24.55
C GLU A 77 7.68 -0.29 -23.37
N ALA A 78 6.39 -0.59 -23.55
CA ALA A 78 5.43 -0.60 -22.47
C ALA A 78 5.80 -1.60 -21.36
N ALA A 79 6.23 -2.81 -21.74
CA ALA A 79 6.72 -3.82 -20.80
C ALA A 79 7.96 -3.34 -20.05
N ARG A 80 8.94 -2.76 -20.76
CA ARG A 80 10.16 -2.20 -20.17
C ARG A 80 9.85 -1.13 -19.13
N ILE A 81 8.99 -0.16 -19.48
CA ILE A 81 8.58 0.92 -18.56
C ILE A 81 7.86 0.35 -17.34
N THR A 82 6.97 -0.63 -17.54
CA THR A 82 6.20 -1.27 -16.45
C THR A 82 7.13 -2.03 -15.51
N ASN A 83 8.07 -2.82 -16.03
CA ASN A 83 9.03 -3.58 -15.24
C ASN A 83 9.96 -2.66 -14.43
N GLN A 84 10.49 -1.60 -15.04
CA GLN A 84 11.30 -0.61 -14.32
C GLN A 84 10.50 0.06 -13.18
N ALA A 85 9.23 0.39 -13.43
CA ALA A 85 8.37 0.97 -12.41
C ALA A 85 8.09 -0.01 -11.28
N ALA A 86 7.87 -1.30 -11.58
CA ALA A 86 7.65 -2.34 -10.58
C ALA A 86 8.89 -2.57 -9.70
N THR A 87 10.07 -2.72 -10.31
CA THR A 87 11.35 -2.89 -9.58
C THR A 87 11.60 -1.70 -8.65
N ARG A 88 11.50 -0.47 -9.16
CA ARG A 88 11.67 0.76 -8.38
C ARG A 88 10.67 0.83 -7.22
N GLY A 89 9.42 0.43 -7.45
CA GLY A 89 8.39 0.37 -6.40
C GLY A 89 8.76 -0.62 -5.31
N THR A 90 9.12 -1.84 -5.66
CA THR A 90 9.53 -2.88 -4.71
C THR A 90 10.71 -2.43 -3.85
N GLU A 91 11.74 -1.85 -4.46
CA GLU A 91 12.92 -1.35 -3.74
C GLU A 91 12.57 -0.17 -2.81
N MET A 92 11.69 0.76 -3.25
CA MET A 92 11.23 1.87 -2.42
C MET A 92 10.45 1.37 -1.19
N HIS A 93 9.53 0.42 -1.36
CA HIS A 93 8.79 -0.19 -0.26
C HIS A 93 9.71 -0.89 0.73
N TYR A 94 10.71 -1.63 0.22
CA TYR A 94 11.69 -2.31 1.07
C TYR A 94 12.49 -1.34 1.94
N VAL A 95 12.91 -0.19 1.40
CA VAL A 95 13.58 0.87 2.17
C VAL A 95 12.64 1.47 3.22
N LEU A 96 11.38 1.75 2.85
CA LEU A 96 10.39 2.32 3.77
C LEU A 96 10.05 1.36 4.91
N GLU A 97 9.84 0.09 4.61
CA GLU A 97 9.59 -0.95 5.60
C GLU A 97 10.72 -1.00 6.65
N HIS A 98 11.97 -1.07 6.20
CA HIS A 98 13.14 -1.11 7.11
C HIS A 98 13.22 0.16 7.96
N TYR A 99 13.00 1.32 7.36
CA TYR A 99 13.00 2.58 8.11
C TYR A 99 11.89 2.61 9.18
N MET A 100 10.67 2.22 8.82
CA MET A 100 9.51 2.20 9.73
C MET A 100 9.69 1.19 10.87
N ASN A 101 10.49 0.12 10.65
CA ASN A 101 10.85 -0.88 11.65
C ASN A 101 12.09 -0.50 12.48
N GLY A 102 12.65 0.70 12.32
CA GLY A 102 13.79 1.17 13.10
C GLY A 102 15.15 0.64 12.68
N GLN A 103 15.23 0.05 11.50
CA GLN A 103 16.47 -0.55 10.99
C GLN A 103 17.33 0.43 10.17
N GLY A 104 16.86 1.66 10.00
CA GLY A 104 17.52 2.69 9.20
C GLY A 104 17.30 2.54 7.71
N TYR A 105 17.97 3.39 6.93
CA TYR A 105 17.92 3.29 5.48
C TYR A 105 18.92 2.26 4.98
N LEU A 106 18.44 1.36 4.13
CA LEU A 106 19.29 0.36 3.48
C LEU A 106 20.19 1.00 2.42
N ASN A 107 21.41 0.49 2.34
CA ASN A 107 22.29 0.79 1.22
C ASN A 107 22.04 -0.25 0.12
N LEU A 108 21.26 0.15 -0.93
CA LEU A 108 20.91 -0.71 -2.06
C LEU A 108 21.99 -0.69 -3.17
N GLY A 109 23.15 -0.08 -2.94
CA GLY A 109 24.14 0.15 -3.97
C GLY A 109 23.70 1.19 -5.02
N ASP A 110 24.40 1.26 -6.15
CA ASP A 110 24.19 2.31 -7.16
C ASP A 110 22.81 2.20 -7.84
N ASN A 111 22.33 1.00 -8.09
CA ASN A 111 21.03 0.77 -8.72
C ASN A 111 19.84 1.12 -7.81
N GLY A 112 20.06 1.16 -6.50
CA GLY A 112 19.06 1.47 -5.50
C GLY A 112 19.03 2.93 -5.05
N VAL A 113 19.83 3.80 -5.62
CA VAL A 113 19.92 5.23 -5.21
C VAL A 113 18.57 5.93 -5.39
N GLN A 114 17.94 5.80 -6.56
CA GLN A 114 16.65 6.46 -6.84
C GLN A 114 15.52 5.97 -5.91
N PRO A 115 15.24 4.66 -5.74
CA PRO A 115 14.26 4.17 -4.78
C PRO A 115 14.50 4.66 -3.35
N ARG A 116 15.75 4.69 -2.92
CA ARG A 116 16.13 5.21 -1.60
C ARG A 116 15.84 6.70 -1.47
N MET A 117 16.16 7.51 -2.47
CA MET A 117 15.83 8.94 -2.47
C MET A 117 14.32 9.18 -2.45
N MET A 118 13.54 8.36 -3.17
CA MET A 118 12.07 8.41 -3.12
C MET A 118 11.54 8.07 -1.73
N ALA A 119 12.10 7.03 -1.08
CA ALA A 119 11.75 6.68 0.30
C ALA A 119 12.09 7.82 1.29
N HIS A 120 13.27 8.43 1.16
CA HIS A 120 13.64 9.61 1.95
C HIS A 120 12.64 10.76 1.75
N THR A 121 12.24 11.02 0.49
CA THR A 121 11.26 12.07 0.18
C THR A 121 9.93 11.80 0.88
N ILE A 122 9.47 10.55 0.92
CA ILE A 122 8.24 10.18 1.66
C ILE A 122 8.43 10.42 3.16
N VAL A 123 9.52 9.91 3.76
CA VAL A 123 9.79 10.03 5.20
C VAL A 123 9.89 11.49 5.63
N ASP A 124 10.53 12.35 4.85
CA ASP A 124 10.67 13.77 5.15
C ASP A 124 9.33 14.54 5.17
N ASN A 125 8.27 13.93 4.65
CA ASN A 125 6.91 14.48 4.63
C ASN A 125 5.94 13.75 5.58
N LEU A 126 6.46 12.97 6.54
CA LEU A 126 5.67 12.24 7.55
C LEU A 126 5.76 12.87 8.95
N GLU A 127 5.81 14.19 9.04
CA GLU A 127 5.95 14.95 10.28
C GLU A 127 4.83 14.70 11.30
N LYS A 128 3.65 14.25 10.84
CA LYS A 128 2.48 13.94 11.67
C LYS A 128 2.36 12.46 12.05
N LEU A 129 3.29 11.62 11.63
CA LEU A 129 3.35 10.23 12.04
C LEU A 129 3.82 10.15 13.50
N SER A 130 3.00 9.60 14.37
CA SER A 130 3.30 9.51 15.81
C SER A 130 3.55 8.08 16.30
N GLU A 131 2.85 7.10 15.75
CA GLU A 131 3.02 5.69 16.10
C GLU A 131 2.96 4.79 14.86
N VAL A 132 3.79 3.75 14.83
CA VAL A 132 3.74 2.65 13.87
C VAL A 132 3.28 1.40 14.60
N TYR A 133 2.16 0.83 14.18
CA TYR A 133 1.62 -0.42 14.72
C TYR A 133 2.10 -1.66 13.96
N GLY A 134 2.44 -1.51 12.68
CA GLY A 134 3.01 -2.57 11.87
C GLY A 134 3.22 -2.14 10.41
N THR A 135 4.16 -2.80 9.76
CA THR A 135 4.48 -2.66 8.33
C THR A 135 4.20 -3.98 7.61
N GLU A 136 3.91 -3.92 6.31
CA GLU A 136 3.57 -5.10 5.49
C GLU A 136 2.54 -6.02 6.19
N VAL A 137 1.53 -5.39 6.81
CA VAL A 137 0.56 -6.09 7.65
C VAL A 137 -0.37 -6.94 6.80
N SER A 138 -0.32 -8.26 6.99
CA SER A 138 -1.23 -9.20 6.37
C SER A 138 -2.62 -9.10 6.98
N LEU A 139 -3.62 -8.85 6.16
CA LEU A 139 -5.01 -8.68 6.54
C LEU A 139 -5.92 -9.58 5.70
N ALA A 140 -6.98 -10.11 6.30
CA ALA A 140 -8.02 -10.84 5.60
C ALA A 140 -9.40 -10.45 6.11
N TYR A 141 -10.37 -10.38 5.23
CA TYR A 141 -11.77 -10.19 5.59
C TYR A 141 -12.51 -11.50 5.35
N GLU A 142 -12.64 -12.28 6.43
CA GLU A 142 -13.26 -13.60 6.40
C GLU A 142 -12.63 -14.50 5.31
N ASP A 143 -13.46 -15.10 4.46
CA ASP A 143 -13.06 -15.90 3.30
C ASP A 143 -13.34 -15.17 1.96
N GLN A 144 -13.37 -13.84 1.97
CA GLN A 144 -13.74 -13.04 0.80
C GLN A 144 -12.55 -12.40 0.10
N TRP A 145 -11.61 -11.83 0.86
CA TRP A 145 -10.37 -11.26 0.31
C TRP A 145 -9.26 -11.19 1.36
N ALA A 146 -8.04 -11.09 0.89
CA ALA A 146 -6.88 -10.82 1.74
C ALA A 146 -5.86 -9.94 1.02
N GLY A 147 -4.84 -9.51 1.76
CA GLY A 147 -3.73 -8.76 1.20
C GLY A 147 -2.77 -8.27 2.27
N SER A 148 -1.76 -7.50 1.85
CA SER A 148 -0.83 -6.80 2.74
C SER A 148 -1.00 -5.30 2.56
N THR A 149 -1.05 -4.57 3.67
CA THR A 149 -1.01 -3.11 3.68
C THR A 149 0.36 -2.64 4.12
N ASP A 150 0.87 -1.58 3.49
CA ASP A 150 2.24 -1.14 3.71
C ASP A 150 2.48 -0.66 5.15
N LEU A 151 1.49 0.05 5.73
CA LEU A 151 1.64 0.63 7.06
C LEU A 151 0.30 0.75 7.79
N VAL A 152 0.27 0.31 9.05
CA VAL A 152 -0.78 0.63 10.02
C VAL A 152 -0.17 1.51 11.10
N CYS A 153 -0.75 2.70 11.32
CA CYS A 153 -0.11 3.73 12.14
C CYS A 153 -1.12 4.68 12.82
N VAL A 154 -0.59 5.61 13.58
CA VAL A 154 -1.30 6.83 14.01
C VAL A 154 -0.71 8.02 13.24
N TYR A 155 -1.51 8.67 12.45
CA TYR A 155 -1.15 9.87 11.71
C TYR A 155 -2.12 11.01 12.03
N ASP A 156 -1.58 12.16 12.42
CA ASP A 156 -2.38 13.32 12.88
C ASP A 156 -3.40 12.94 13.98
N GLY A 157 -2.96 12.09 14.92
CA GLY A 157 -3.76 11.60 16.05
C GLY A 157 -4.83 10.55 15.73
N LYS A 158 -4.92 10.06 14.48
CA LYS A 158 -5.95 9.11 14.04
C LYS A 158 -5.38 7.75 13.65
N PRO A 159 -6.06 6.64 14.00
CA PRO A 159 -5.72 5.30 13.49
C PRO A 159 -5.86 5.29 11.96
N THR A 160 -4.76 4.96 11.28
CA THR A 160 -4.60 5.17 9.85
C THR A 160 -4.02 3.95 9.17
N ILE A 161 -4.54 3.61 8.00
CA ILE A 161 -3.86 2.78 7.00
C ILE A 161 -3.19 3.72 5.99
N ALA A 162 -1.89 3.53 5.79
CA ALA A 162 -1.13 4.26 4.80
C ALA A 162 -0.60 3.30 3.73
N ASP A 163 -0.59 3.79 2.49
CA ASP A 163 -0.16 3.04 1.32
C ASP A 163 0.87 3.88 0.54
N PHE A 164 2.03 3.30 0.29
CA PHE A 164 3.12 3.94 -0.43
C PHE A 164 3.03 3.63 -1.92
N LYS A 165 3.20 4.63 -2.75
CA LYS A 165 3.17 4.44 -4.21
C LYS A 165 4.33 5.16 -4.88
N GLN A 166 5.01 4.45 -5.76
CA GLN A 166 5.87 5.08 -6.74
C GLN A 166 5.09 5.47 -7.99
N SER A 167 5.50 6.51 -8.68
CA SER A 167 4.90 6.90 -9.95
C SER A 167 5.94 7.47 -10.92
N ASN A 168 5.71 7.30 -12.23
CA ASN A 168 6.53 7.95 -13.26
C ASN A 168 6.19 9.44 -13.42
N LYS A 169 4.96 9.85 -13.06
CA LYS A 169 4.45 11.23 -13.17
C LYS A 169 3.50 11.53 -12.02
N PRO A 170 3.28 12.81 -11.67
CA PRO A 170 2.26 13.20 -10.72
C PRO A 170 0.90 12.61 -11.05
N LYS A 171 0.13 12.28 -10.03
CA LYS A 171 -1.23 11.74 -10.15
C LYS A 171 -2.25 12.83 -9.87
N ARG A 172 -3.37 12.77 -10.60
CA ARG A 172 -4.60 13.49 -10.25
C ARG A 172 -5.47 12.59 -9.41
N GLU A 173 -6.34 13.17 -8.59
CA GLU A 173 -7.19 12.43 -7.68
C GLU A 173 -8.12 11.43 -8.42
N GLU A 174 -8.65 11.82 -9.57
CA GLU A 174 -9.48 10.95 -10.39
C GLU A 174 -8.78 9.69 -10.93
N TRP A 175 -7.44 9.65 -10.88
CA TRP A 175 -6.65 8.51 -11.37
C TRP A 175 -6.27 7.50 -10.29
N ILE A 176 -6.53 7.82 -9.03
CA ILE A 176 -6.12 7.02 -7.88
C ILE A 176 -7.28 6.31 -7.18
N GLU A 177 -8.45 6.26 -7.79
CA GLU A 177 -9.63 5.63 -7.20
C GLU A 177 -9.37 4.19 -6.73
N ASP A 178 -8.58 3.39 -7.48
CA ASP A 178 -8.24 2.03 -7.06
C ASP A 178 -7.39 2.00 -5.77
N TYR A 179 -6.62 3.06 -5.48
CA TYR A 179 -5.89 3.16 -4.21
C TYR A 179 -6.84 3.43 -3.05
N TYR A 180 -7.90 4.22 -3.27
CA TYR A 180 -8.96 4.41 -2.28
C TYR A 180 -9.70 3.10 -1.97
N TYR A 181 -10.02 2.29 -2.98
CA TYR A 181 -10.57 0.95 -2.78
C TYR A 181 -9.61 0.04 -2.02
N GLN A 182 -8.31 0.11 -2.29
CA GLN A 182 -7.29 -0.68 -1.62
C GLN A 182 -7.24 -0.35 -0.12
N ILE A 183 -7.17 0.94 0.23
CA ILE A 183 -7.23 1.41 1.62
C ILE A 183 -8.53 0.94 2.31
N ALA A 184 -9.68 1.10 1.66
CA ALA A 184 -10.98 0.71 2.21
C ALA A 184 -11.06 -0.80 2.47
N ALA A 185 -10.57 -1.63 1.55
CA ALA A 185 -10.52 -3.08 1.72
C ALA A 185 -9.68 -3.49 2.94
N TYR A 186 -8.52 -2.85 3.13
CA TYR A 186 -7.66 -3.12 4.28
C TYR A 186 -8.22 -2.55 5.58
N SER A 187 -8.88 -1.39 5.53
CA SER A 187 -9.59 -0.82 6.69
C SER A 187 -10.67 -1.77 7.20
N LEU A 188 -11.53 -2.29 6.32
CA LEU A 188 -12.56 -3.26 6.67
C LEU A 188 -11.96 -4.52 7.30
N ALA A 189 -10.89 -5.06 6.70
CA ALA A 189 -10.23 -6.26 7.21
C ALA A 189 -9.57 -6.01 8.58
N HIS A 190 -8.97 -4.82 8.79
CA HIS A 190 -8.38 -4.44 10.07
C HIS A 190 -9.45 -4.23 11.15
N LYS A 191 -10.54 -3.52 10.83
CA LYS A 191 -11.68 -3.32 11.74
C LYS A 191 -12.26 -4.65 12.22
N LYS A 192 -12.38 -5.62 11.32
CA LYS A 192 -12.93 -6.94 11.64
C LYS A 192 -12.07 -7.74 12.60
N GLN A 193 -10.74 -7.58 12.56
CA GLN A 193 -9.80 -8.44 13.28
C GLN A 193 -9.12 -7.76 14.47
N TYR A 194 -8.87 -6.46 14.41
CA TYR A 194 -7.96 -5.79 15.34
C TYR A 194 -8.54 -4.54 15.99
N GLY A 195 -9.19 -3.66 15.21
CA GLY A 195 -9.73 -2.42 15.74
C GLY A 195 -9.96 -1.36 14.68
N GLU A 196 -10.54 -0.25 15.09
CA GLU A 196 -10.96 0.82 14.21
C GLU A 196 -9.80 1.47 13.44
N ILE A 197 -10.10 1.78 12.18
CA ILE A 197 -9.35 2.67 11.30
C ILE A 197 -10.30 3.79 10.90
N THR A 198 -9.90 5.03 11.12
CA THR A 198 -10.74 6.21 10.85
C THR A 198 -10.18 7.10 9.75
N GLN A 199 -9.03 6.73 9.19
CA GLN A 199 -8.34 7.52 8.18
C GLN A 199 -7.56 6.63 7.22
N GLY A 200 -7.48 7.05 5.96
CA GLY A 200 -6.58 6.47 4.98
C GLY A 200 -5.64 7.52 4.39
N ILE A 201 -4.43 7.12 4.04
CA ILE A 201 -3.45 8.01 3.39
C ILE A 201 -2.77 7.29 2.25
N ILE A 202 -2.67 7.95 1.10
CA ILE A 202 -1.88 7.50 -0.04
C ILE A 202 -0.71 8.47 -0.20
N LEU A 203 0.49 7.95 -0.13
CA LEU A 203 1.75 8.69 -0.17
C LEU A 203 2.49 8.33 -1.46
N ILE A 204 2.53 9.25 -2.41
CA ILE A 204 3.12 9.01 -3.73
C ILE A 204 4.43 9.78 -3.85
N CYS A 205 5.48 9.11 -4.28
CA CYS A 205 6.69 9.77 -4.76
C CYS A 205 6.91 9.45 -6.24
N THR A 206 7.13 10.48 -7.06
CA THR A 206 7.48 10.27 -8.46
C THR A 206 8.97 9.95 -8.61
N LYS A 207 9.35 9.37 -9.76
CA LYS A 207 10.76 9.13 -10.10
C LYS A 207 11.63 10.41 -10.06
N ASP A 208 11.00 11.58 -10.21
CA ASP A 208 11.65 12.89 -10.17
C ASP A 208 11.54 13.56 -8.78
N LEU A 209 11.26 12.74 -7.73
CA LEU A 209 11.19 13.12 -6.32
C LEU A 209 10.07 14.12 -5.97
N LEU A 210 9.03 14.22 -6.78
CA LEU A 210 7.86 15.00 -6.42
C LEU A 210 6.97 14.18 -5.48
N PHE A 211 6.69 14.73 -4.31
CA PHE A 211 5.83 14.12 -3.31
C PHE A 211 4.37 14.56 -3.48
N GLN A 212 3.44 13.63 -3.31
CA GLN A 212 2.01 13.89 -3.24
C GLN A 212 1.39 13.09 -2.09
N LYS A 213 0.46 13.70 -1.39
CA LYS A 213 -0.29 13.09 -0.29
C LYS A 213 -1.79 13.25 -0.55
N PHE A 214 -2.51 12.13 -0.54
CA PHE A 214 -3.96 12.12 -0.65
C PHE A 214 -4.55 11.51 0.62
N MET A 215 -5.45 12.28 1.26
CA MET A 215 -6.04 11.92 2.53
C MET A 215 -7.46 11.43 2.34
N MET A 216 -7.80 10.34 2.98
CA MET A 216 -9.19 9.88 3.11
C MET A 216 -9.69 10.24 4.51
N SER A 217 -10.64 11.17 4.59
CA SER A 217 -11.38 11.40 5.83
C SER A 217 -12.21 10.16 6.20
N GLU A 218 -12.69 10.10 7.42
CA GLU A 218 -13.57 9.03 7.89
C GLU A 218 -14.79 8.84 6.98
N GLN A 219 -15.42 9.95 6.55
CA GLN A 219 -16.56 9.90 5.64
C GLN A 219 -16.19 9.36 4.25
N LEU A 220 -15.04 9.79 3.72
CA LEU A 220 -14.57 9.27 2.44
C LEU A 220 -14.20 7.79 2.52
N LEU A 221 -13.56 7.39 3.62
CA LEU A 221 -13.21 6.00 3.88
C LEU A 221 -14.47 5.13 3.94
N ALA A 222 -15.47 5.51 4.73
CA ALA A 222 -16.75 4.80 4.83
C ALA A 222 -17.46 4.66 3.47
N LYS A 223 -17.46 5.72 2.67
CA LYS A 223 -18.01 5.68 1.30
C LYS A 223 -17.32 4.63 0.42
N TYR A 224 -15.99 4.51 0.51
CA TYR A 224 -15.25 3.52 -0.28
C TYR A 224 -15.34 2.11 0.31
N GLU A 225 -15.55 1.98 1.60
CA GLU A 225 -15.85 0.69 2.25
C GLU A 225 -17.16 0.10 1.73
N GLU A 226 -18.23 0.91 1.61
CA GLU A 226 -19.49 0.48 0.98
C GLU A 226 -19.29 0.07 -0.49
N LYS A 227 -18.62 0.91 -1.26
CA LYS A 227 -18.33 0.64 -2.67
C LYS A 227 -17.45 -0.61 -2.87
N TRP A 228 -16.57 -0.93 -1.92
CA TRP A 228 -15.73 -2.10 -1.99
C TRP A 228 -16.53 -3.39 -1.99
N PHE A 229 -17.57 -3.51 -1.17
CA PHE A 229 -18.42 -4.70 -1.18
C PHE A 229 -19.08 -4.93 -2.55
N ALA A 230 -19.49 -3.89 -3.25
CA ALA A 230 -20.02 -4.01 -4.61
C ALA A 230 -18.96 -4.55 -5.61
N ARG A 231 -17.68 -4.14 -5.46
CA ARG A 231 -16.56 -4.67 -6.25
C ARG A 231 -16.29 -6.14 -5.94
N VAL A 232 -16.37 -6.55 -4.69
CA VAL A 232 -16.22 -7.96 -4.27
C VAL A 232 -17.36 -8.81 -4.85
N GLU A 233 -18.60 -8.33 -4.77
CA GLU A 233 -19.76 -9.02 -5.34
C GLU A 233 -19.63 -9.19 -6.86
N ASP A 234 -19.23 -8.13 -7.59
CA ASP A 234 -18.98 -8.18 -9.03
C ASP A 234 -17.88 -9.21 -9.38
N TYR A 235 -16.80 -9.24 -8.60
CA TYR A 235 -15.72 -10.23 -8.78
C TYR A 235 -16.25 -11.67 -8.70
N TYR A 236 -16.98 -11.99 -7.64
CA TYR A 236 -17.49 -13.34 -7.45
C TYR A 236 -18.61 -13.73 -8.43
N LYS A 237 -19.37 -12.76 -8.95
CA LYS A 237 -20.33 -13.00 -10.05
C LYS A 237 -19.63 -13.37 -11.36
N ARG A 238 -18.50 -12.74 -11.66
CA ARG A 238 -17.71 -13.03 -12.89
C ARG A 238 -16.88 -14.31 -12.78
N SER A 239 -16.65 -14.82 -11.59
CA SER A 239 -15.84 -16.02 -11.33
C SER A 239 -16.66 -17.32 -11.33
N LYS A 240 -17.98 -17.22 -11.43
CA LYS A 240 -18.91 -18.33 -11.59
C LYS A 240 -19.13 -18.62 -13.07
#